data_a075fb98ba431a78adaf9c0f383e0d24
#
_entry.id   a075fb98ba431a78adaf9c0f383e0d24
#
_cell.length_a   1.000
_cell.length_b   1.000
_cell.length_c   1.000
_cell.angle_alpha   90.00
_cell.angle_beta   90.00
_cell.angle_gamma   90.00
#
_symmetry.space_group_name_H-M   'P 1'
#
loop_
_entity.id
_entity.type
_entity.pdbx_description
1 polymer ?
#
loop_
_entity_poly.entity_id
_entity_poly.type
_entity_poly.pdbx_seq_one_letter_code
_entity_poly.pdbx_strand_id
1 'polypeptide(L)'
;MPQPTRLSMLAIALATMLTGCAAKSASGTTDPHADEAAIRQTLADVEQRINQGDIGFVDVFAKDAVIIAPSTPDIVGFDAIRTLYSGIMQTMAMNVHFSTEEVVIAGDLAYEHGTFTLKMSDKATRKVLQDVKNKHVHIFKRQPDGSWKTWRMMTNSADAAAQPK
;
A
#
# COMPACT_ATOMS: atom_id res chain seq x y z
N MET A 1 -57.53 39.40 -61.65
CA MET A 1 -57.61 39.17 -60.21
C MET A 1 -56.53 38.13 -59.88
N PRO A 2 -55.40 38.53 -59.34
CA PRO A 2 -54.35 37.58 -58.92
C PRO A 2 -54.52 37.26 -57.45
N GLN A 3 -54.35 35.98 -57.15
CA GLN A 3 -54.36 35.46 -55.79
C GLN A 3 -53.02 35.70 -55.08
N PRO A 4 -52.93 35.87 -53.71
CA PRO A 4 -51.72 36.08 -53.00
C PRO A 4 -51.08 34.74 -52.63
N THR A 5 -49.79 34.67 -52.92
CA THR A 5 -48.86 33.61 -52.56
C THR A 5 -48.66 33.58 -51.06
N ARG A 6 -48.91 32.41 -50.43
CA ARG A 6 -48.59 32.15 -49.01
C ARG A 6 -47.11 31.85 -48.86
N LEU A 7 -46.37 32.67 -48.11
CA LEU A 7 -45.02 32.49 -47.73
C LEU A 7 -45.00 31.58 -46.50
N SER A 8 -44.53 30.34 -46.68
CA SER A 8 -44.31 29.42 -45.57
C SER A 8 -42.96 29.76 -44.89
N MET A 9 -43.05 30.29 -43.68
CA MET A 9 -41.85 30.41 -42.81
C MET A 9 -41.50 29.06 -42.25
N LEU A 10 -40.33 28.53 -42.66
CA LEU A 10 -39.69 27.32 -42.09
C LEU A 10 -38.87 27.74 -40.86
N ALA A 11 -39.39 27.47 -39.68
CA ALA A 11 -38.67 27.69 -38.44
C ALA A 11 -37.69 26.51 -38.21
N ILE A 12 -36.41 26.79 -38.39
CA ILE A 12 -35.34 25.82 -38.05
C ILE A 12 -35.08 25.93 -36.55
N ALA A 13 -35.56 24.95 -35.80
CA ALA A 13 -35.20 24.77 -34.37
C ALA A 13 -33.82 24.12 -34.28
N LEU A 14 -32.81 24.92 -33.93
CA LEU A 14 -31.45 24.45 -33.62
C LEU A 14 -31.44 23.89 -32.21
N ALA A 15 -31.59 22.56 -32.08
CA ALA A 15 -31.44 21.86 -30.80
C ALA A 15 -29.94 21.67 -30.49
N THR A 16 -29.37 22.52 -29.63
CA THR A 16 -28.05 22.36 -29.06
C THR A 16 -28.09 21.24 -28.02
N MET A 17 -27.65 20.04 -28.40
CA MET A 17 -27.35 18.96 -27.43
C MET A 17 -26.09 19.31 -26.68
N LEU A 18 -26.23 19.83 -25.46
CA LEU A 18 -25.14 19.83 -24.47
C LEU A 18 -24.94 18.39 -23.95
N THR A 19 -24.00 17.69 -24.56
CA THR A 19 -23.48 16.42 -24.02
C THR A 19 -22.62 16.77 -22.82
N GLY A 20 -23.23 16.86 -21.65
CA GLY A 20 -22.51 16.96 -20.39
C GLY A 20 -21.79 15.65 -20.14
N CYS A 21 -20.46 15.62 -20.34
CA CYS A 21 -19.60 14.59 -19.74
C CYS A 21 -19.68 14.74 -18.22
N ALA A 22 -20.61 14.04 -17.59
CA ALA A 22 -20.57 13.80 -16.17
C ALA A 22 -19.38 12.87 -15.90
N ALA A 23 -18.25 13.47 -15.53
CA ALA A 23 -17.17 12.71 -14.91
C ALA A 23 -17.77 12.05 -13.66
N LYS A 24 -17.95 10.74 -13.73
CA LYS A 24 -18.41 9.92 -12.63
C LYS A 24 -17.27 9.88 -11.59
N SER A 25 -17.25 10.90 -10.73
CA SER A 25 -16.49 10.83 -9.50
C SER A 25 -17.04 9.65 -8.71
N ALA A 26 -16.35 8.53 -8.74
CA ALA A 26 -16.62 7.42 -7.86
C ALA A 26 -16.12 7.81 -6.46
N SER A 27 -16.80 8.77 -5.84
CA SER A 27 -16.72 8.95 -4.38
C SER A 27 -17.57 7.85 -3.75
N GLY A 28 -17.10 6.62 -3.80
CA GLY A 28 -17.54 5.62 -2.86
C GLY A 28 -17.21 6.18 -1.48
N THR A 29 -18.22 6.34 -0.62
CA THR A 29 -18.00 6.60 0.80
C THR A 29 -17.22 5.42 1.34
N THR A 30 -15.90 5.57 1.44
CA THR A 30 -15.04 4.56 2.07
C THR A 30 -15.38 4.57 3.56
N ASP A 31 -15.69 3.41 4.09
CA ASP A 31 -15.87 3.23 5.54
C ASP A 31 -14.48 3.17 6.19
N PRO A 32 -14.06 4.17 6.98
CA PRO A 32 -12.75 4.17 7.60
C PRO A 32 -12.50 2.95 8.51
N HIS A 33 -13.55 2.41 9.12
CA HIS A 33 -13.43 1.20 9.95
C HIS A 33 -13.16 -0.04 9.11
N ALA A 34 -13.81 -0.17 7.95
CA ALA A 34 -13.54 -1.25 7.02
C ALA A 34 -12.11 -1.15 6.44
N ASP A 35 -11.65 0.06 6.15
CA ASP A 35 -10.29 0.31 5.67
C ASP A 35 -9.23 -0.01 6.71
N GLU A 36 -9.45 0.41 7.96
CA GLU A 36 -8.56 0.04 9.07
C GLU A 36 -8.48 -1.47 9.25
N ALA A 37 -9.63 -2.15 9.26
CA ALA A 37 -9.69 -3.61 9.36
C ALA A 37 -8.94 -4.29 8.21
N ALA A 38 -9.07 -3.79 6.98
CA ALA A 38 -8.37 -4.32 5.81
C ALA A 38 -6.84 -4.16 5.93
N ILE A 39 -6.34 -3.02 6.43
CA ILE A 39 -4.91 -2.80 6.66
C ILE A 39 -4.37 -3.73 7.75
N ARG A 40 -5.09 -3.86 8.87
CA ARG A 40 -4.70 -4.79 9.94
C ARG A 40 -4.67 -6.24 9.46
N GLN A 41 -5.66 -6.66 8.66
CA GLN A 41 -5.69 -7.99 8.06
C GLN A 41 -4.52 -8.18 7.08
N THR A 42 -4.20 -7.18 6.26
CA THR A 42 -3.04 -7.22 5.35
C THR A 42 -1.74 -7.49 6.11
N LEU A 43 -1.53 -6.84 7.25
CA LEU A 43 -0.32 -7.06 8.07
C LEU A 43 -0.31 -8.47 8.71
N ALA A 44 -1.45 -8.96 9.16
CA ALA A 44 -1.57 -10.33 9.67
C ALA A 44 -1.26 -11.38 8.59
N ASP A 45 -1.73 -11.17 7.36
CA ASP A 45 -1.45 -12.06 6.22
C ASP A 45 0.04 -12.02 5.85
N VAL A 46 0.67 -10.84 5.89
CA VAL A 46 2.12 -10.68 5.67
C VAL A 46 2.91 -11.42 6.74
N GLU A 47 2.55 -11.27 8.00
CA GLU A 47 3.17 -12.00 9.11
C GLU A 47 3.10 -13.51 8.90
N GLN A 48 1.90 -14.01 8.61
CA GLN A 48 1.69 -15.44 8.38
C GLN A 48 2.55 -15.96 7.22
N ARG A 49 2.57 -15.25 6.07
CA ARG A 49 3.35 -15.65 4.90
C ARG A 49 4.86 -15.65 5.18
N ILE A 50 5.38 -14.62 5.83
CA ILE A 50 6.79 -14.56 6.23
C ILE A 50 7.13 -15.76 7.10
N ASN A 51 6.31 -16.07 8.11
CA ASN A 51 6.53 -17.15 9.06
C ASN A 51 6.43 -18.55 8.40
N GLN A 52 5.72 -18.65 7.29
CA GLN A 52 5.65 -19.86 6.45
C GLN A 52 6.76 -19.95 5.40
N GLY A 53 7.58 -18.90 5.25
CA GLY A 53 8.60 -18.84 4.21
C GLY A 53 8.03 -18.61 2.80
N ASP A 54 6.84 -18.04 2.70
CA ASP A 54 6.18 -17.70 1.43
C ASP A 54 6.61 -16.31 0.96
N ILE A 55 7.39 -16.25 -0.12
CA ILE A 55 7.82 -14.99 -0.75
C ILE A 55 6.66 -14.13 -1.26
N GLY A 56 5.48 -14.71 -1.43
CA GLY A 56 4.29 -13.97 -1.84
C GLY A 56 3.88 -12.84 -0.89
N PHE A 57 4.46 -12.78 0.31
CA PHE A 57 4.24 -11.64 1.19
C PHE A 57 4.66 -10.30 0.58
N VAL A 58 5.63 -10.29 -0.34
CA VAL A 58 6.09 -9.06 -1.02
C VAL A 58 4.99 -8.42 -1.89
N ASP A 59 3.95 -9.17 -2.23
CA ASP A 59 2.84 -8.64 -3.03
C ASP A 59 2.04 -7.55 -2.31
N VAL A 60 2.28 -7.34 -1.00
CA VAL A 60 1.75 -6.20 -0.25
C VAL A 60 2.31 -4.85 -0.72
N PHE A 61 3.50 -4.84 -1.35
CA PHE A 61 4.14 -3.60 -1.77
C PHE A 61 3.56 -3.07 -3.09
N ALA A 62 3.40 -1.74 -3.18
CA ALA A 62 3.08 -1.05 -4.41
C ALA A 62 4.26 -1.12 -5.41
N LYS A 63 3.99 -0.92 -6.70
CA LYS A 63 5.04 -0.95 -7.74
C LYS A 63 6.17 0.06 -7.49
N ASP A 64 5.82 1.24 -6.98
CA ASP A 64 6.71 2.34 -6.66
C ASP A 64 7.02 2.44 -5.15
N ALA A 65 6.90 1.32 -4.43
CA ALA A 65 7.19 1.26 -3.00
C ALA A 65 8.65 1.57 -2.68
N VAL A 66 8.88 2.13 -1.50
CA VAL A 66 10.23 2.37 -0.97
C VAL A 66 10.34 1.85 0.44
N ILE A 67 11.39 1.08 0.71
CA ILE A 67 11.80 0.68 2.05
C ILE A 67 12.96 1.56 2.48
N ILE A 68 12.80 2.18 3.63
CA ILE A 68 13.78 3.05 4.29
C ILE A 68 14.22 2.36 5.58
N ALA A 69 15.47 1.94 5.64
CA ALA A 69 16.01 1.25 6.79
C ALA A 69 17.31 1.93 7.27
N PRO A 70 17.67 1.83 8.56
CA PRO A 70 18.85 2.48 9.09
C PRO A 70 20.13 1.97 8.41
N SER A 71 21.04 2.89 8.14
CA SER A 71 22.41 2.57 7.67
C SER A 71 22.50 1.80 6.35
N THR A 72 21.42 1.81 5.56
CA THR A 72 21.35 1.19 4.23
C THR A 72 20.78 2.17 3.22
N PRO A 73 21.17 2.10 1.94
CA PRO A 73 20.47 2.82 0.88
C PRO A 73 19.00 2.41 0.80
N ASP A 74 18.14 3.33 0.38
CA ASP A 74 16.74 3.05 0.13
C ASP A 74 16.57 1.95 -0.91
N ILE A 75 15.61 1.04 -0.66
CA ILE A 75 15.24 0.00 -1.62
C ILE A 75 14.01 0.49 -2.37
N VAL A 76 14.19 0.80 -3.66
CA VAL A 76 13.20 1.49 -4.49
C VAL A 76 12.59 0.55 -5.51
N GLY A 77 11.27 0.41 -5.46
CA GLY A 77 10.46 -0.33 -6.41
C GLY A 77 10.26 -1.81 -6.04
N PHE A 78 9.13 -2.34 -6.50
CA PHE A 78 8.69 -3.70 -6.21
C PHE A 78 9.74 -4.77 -6.57
N ASP A 79 10.37 -4.65 -7.75
CA ASP A 79 11.32 -5.66 -8.23
C ASP A 79 12.58 -5.71 -7.36
N ALA A 80 13.08 -4.55 -6.92
CA ALA A 80 14.23 -4.49 -6.00
C ALA A 80 13.88 -5.09 -4.63
N ILE A 81 12.69 -4.78 -4.11
CA ILE A 81 12.17 -5.35 -2.85
C ILE A 81 12.05 -6.87 -2.96
N ARG A 82 11.44 -7.38 -4.05
CA ARG A 82 11.29 -8.81 -4.29
C ARG A 82 12.65 -9.51 -4.40
N THR A 83 13.59 -8.92 -5.12
CA THR A 83 14.96 -9.45 -5.26
C THR A 83 15.65 -9.57 -3.90
N LEU A 84 15.59 -8.51 -3.08
CA LEU A 84 16.16 -8.52 -1.73
C LEU A 84 15.60 -9.65 -0.87
N TYR A 85 14.29 -9.72 -0.73
CA TYR A 85 13.66 -10.73 0.13
C TYR A 85 13.82 -12.14 -0.43
N SER A 86 13.80 -12.32 -1.75
CA SER A 86 14.11 -13.61 -2.37
C SER A 86 15.52 -14.08 -2.01
N GLY A 87 16.51 -13.19 -2.07
CA GLY A 87 17.88 -13.51 -1.66
C GLY A 87 17.99 -13.89 -0.18
N ILE A 88 17.35 -13.11 0.69
CA ILE A 88 17.31 -13.40 2.13
C ILE A 88 16.68 -14.77 2.38
N MET A 89 15.53 -15.02 1.81
CA MET A 89 14.76 -16.24 2.05
C MET A 89 15.37 -17.52 1.43
N GLN A 90 16.35 -17.40 0.56
CA GLN A 90 17.10 -18.57 0.07
C GLN A 90 17.89 -19.24 1.20
N THR A 91 18.54 -18.47 2.05
CA THR A 91 19.46 -18.96 3.09
C THR A 91 18.94 -18.77 4.50
N MET A 92 18.02 -17.83 4.72
CA MET A 92 17.50 -17.47 6.04
C MET A 92 16.04 -17.88 6.20
N ALA A 93 15.71 -18.38 7.37
CA ALA A 93 14.34 -18.47 7.87
C ALA A 93 14.04 -17.19 8.67
N MET A 94 12.90 -16.58 8.38
CA MET A 94 12.42 -15.39 9.08
C MET A 94 11.21 -15.76 9.93
N ASN A 95 11.16 -15.22 11.14
CA ASN A 95 9.98 -15.24 11.99
C ASN A 95 9.73 -13.81 12.46
N VAL A 96 8.56 -13.29 12.14
CA VAL A 96 8.16 -11.93 12.48
C VAL A 96 6.86 -11.94 13.27
N HIS A 97 6.70 -10.97 14.15
CA HIS A 97 5.42 -10.68 14.80
C HIS A 97 5.23 -9.16 14.84
N PHE A 98 4.15 -8.68 14.20
CA PHE A 98 3.76 -7.29 14.19
C PHE A 98 2.81 -6.95 15.35
N SER A 99 3.03 -5.77 15.92
CA SER A 99 2.15 -5.18 16.94
C SER A 99 1.77 -3.78 16.46
N THR A 100 0.63 -3.69 15.75
CA THR A 100 0.08 -2.43 15.23
C THR A 100 -0.52 -1.62 16.36
N GLU A 101 0.02 -0.44 16.62
CA GLU A 101 -0.44 0.47 17.67
C GLU A 101 -1.54 1.39 17.16
N GLU A 102 -1.38 1.95 15.96
CA GLU A 102 -2.32 2.91 15.38
C GLU A 102 -2.44 2.75 13.86
N VAL A 103 -3.65 2.96 13.36
CA VAL A 103 -3.94 3.10 11.91
C VAL A 103 -4.79 4.34 11.72
N VAL A 104 -4.40 5.23 10.80
CA VAL A 104 -5.19 6.43 10.44
C VAL A 104 -5.43 6.46 8.95
N ILE A 105 -6.69 6.60 8.57
CA ILE A 105 -7.14 6.67 7.17
C ILE A 105 -7.30 8.14 6.76
N ALA A 106 -6.69 8.51 5.62
CA ALA A 106 -6.77 9.86 5.04
C ALA A 106 -7.05 9.77 3.53
N GLY A 107 -8.30 9.50 3.16
CA GLY A 107 -8.71 9.28 1.77
C GLY A 107 -8.05 8.02 1.19
N ASP A 108 -7.25 8.19 0.13
CA ASP A 108 -6.53 7.08 -0.52
C ASP A 108 -5.13 6.81 0.06
N LEU A 109 -4.81 7.46 1.15
CA LEU A 109 -3.62 7.20 1.95
C LEU A 109 -4.02 6.77 3.35
N ALA A 110 -3.21 5.92 3.93
CA ALA A 110 -3.28 5.60 5.34
C ALA A 110 -1.87 5.49 5.90
N TYR A 111 -1.69 5.82 7.18
CA TYR A 111 -0.49 5.43 7.88
C TYR A 111 -0.82 4.40 8.96
N GLU A 112 0.13 3.54 9.21
CA GLU A 112 0.12 2.58 10.30
C GLU A 112 1.49 2.65 10.98
N HIS A 113 1.50 2.61 12.30
CA HIS A 113 2.73 2.45 13.05
C HIS A 113 2.59 1.42 14.17
N GLY A 114 3.73 0.91 14.56
CA GLY A 114 3.82 -0.05 15.64
C GLY A 114 5.23 -0.57 15.87
N THR A 115 5.30 -1.73 16.46
CA THR A 115 6.53 -2.46 16.67
C THR A 115 6.48 -3.83 16.03
N PHE A 116 7.63 -4.41 15.74
CA PHE A 116 7.73 -5.81 15.34
C PHE A 116 8.95 -6.47 15.96
N THR A 117 8.84 -7.75 16.24
CA THR A 117 9.99 -8.60 16.51
C THR A 117 10.39 -9.33 15.25
N LEU A 118 11.67 -9.49 15.02
CA LEU A 118 12.22 -10.24 13.90
C LEU A 118 13.30 -11.17 14.38
N LYS A 119 13.09 -12.48 14.17
CA LYS A 119 14.09 -13.50 14.36
C LYS A 119 14.52 -14.05 13.01
N MET A 120 15.81 -13.98 12.71
CA MET A 120 16.39 -14.56 11.50
C MET A 120 17.35 -15.68 11.88
N SER A 121 17.22 -16.81 11.22
CA SER A 121 18.07 -17.99 11.45
C SER A 121 18.59 -18.52 10.11
N ASP A 122 19.83 -18.93 10.09
CA ASP A 122 20.41 -19.66 8.96
C ASP A 122 19.71 -21.01 8.78
N LYS A 123 19.23 -21.31 7.57
CA LYS A 123 18.44 -22.51 7.29
C LYS A 123 19.25 -23.81 7.41
N ALA A 124 20.54 -23.77 7.07
CA ALA A 124 21.39 -24.95 7.07
C ALA A 124 21.85 -25.30 8.49
N THR A 125 22.28 -24.30 9.25
CA THR A 125 22.86 -24.51 10.61
C THR A 125 21.85 -24.32 11.73
N ARG A 126 20.67 -23.72 11.43
CA ARG A 126 19.65 -23.29 12.39
C ARG A 126 20.13 -22.27 13.43
N LYS A 127 21.31 -21.69 13.19
CA LYS A 127 21.87 -20.67 14.09
C LYS A 127 21.05 -19.40 13.97
N VAL A 128 20.63 -18.85 15.10
CA VAL A 128 20.02 -17.52 15.17
C VAL A 128 21.11 -16.48 14.90
N LEU A 129 20.89 -15.66 13.88
CA LEU A 129 21.79 -14.59 13.46
C LEU A 129 21.28 -13.22 13.89
N GLN A 130 19.97 -13.08 14.05
CA GLN A 130 19.32 -11.84 14.49
C GLN A 130 18.09 -12.19 15.32
N ASP A 131 17.90 -11.47 16.43
CA ASP A 131 16.71 -11.52 17.28
C ASP A 131 16.53 -10.11 17.85
N VAL A 132 15.66 -9.32 17.24
CA VAL A 132 15.56 -7.88 17.49
C VAL A 132 14.12 -7.44 17.60
N LYS A 133 13.92 -6.33 18.34
CA LYS A 133 12.68 -5.57 18.34
C LYS A 133 12.91 -4.25 17.62
N ASN A 134 12.02 -3.92 16.68
CA ASN A 134 12.08 -2.70 15.89
C ASN A 134 10.76 -1.93 15.98
N LYS A 135 10.81 -0.66 15.59
CA LYS A 135 9.65 0.17 15.32
C LYS A 135 9.46 0.27 13.81
N HIS A 136 8.23 0.46 13.38
CA HIS A 136 7.95 0.71 11.98
C HIS A 136 6.88 1.78 11.79
N VAL A 137 6.91 2.38 10.60
CA VAL A 137 5.82 3.16 10.03
C VAL A 137 5.60 2.66 8.62
N HIS A 138 4.36 2.30 8.32
CA HIS A 138 3.92 2.02 6.96
C HIS A 138 3.00 3.15 6.48
N ILE A 139 3.24 3.64 5.26
CA ILE A 139 2.26 4.44 4.53
C ILE A 139 1.67 3.54 3.47
N PHE A 140 0.37 3.32 3.58
CA PHE A 140 -0.41 2.57 2.60
C PHE A 140 -1.03 3.51 1.57
N LYS A 141 -1.19 3.02 0.36
CA LYS A 141 -1.87 3.69 -0.74
C LYS A 141 -2.96 2.79 -1.30
N ARG A 142 -4.16 3.32 -1.43
CA ARG A 142 -5.27 2.61 -2.06
C ARG A 142 -5.01 2.45 -3.54
N GLN A 143 -5.23 1.25 -4.04
CA GLN A 143 -5.09 0.92 -5.45
C GLN A 143 -6.43 1.13 -6.19
N PRO A 144 -6.42 1.19 -7.53
CA PRO A 144 -7.65 1.35 -8.30
C PRO A 144 -8.69 0.24 -8.09
N ASP A 145 -8.28 -0.95 -7.66
CA ASP A 145 -9.13 -2.08 -7.31
C ASP A 145 -9.68 -2.01 -5.86
N GLY A 146 -9.35 -0.95 -5.13
CA GLY A 146 -9.73 -0.73 -3.73
C GLY A 146 -8.81 -1.39 -2.71
N SER A 147 -7.87 -2.22 -3.12
CA SER A 147 -6.91 -2.85 -2.20
C SER A 147 -5.90 -1.84 -1.64
N TRP A 148 -5.37 -2.12 -0.45
CA TRP A 148 -4.32 -1.34 0.16
C TRP A 148 -2.95 -1.96 -0.09
N LYS A 149 -1.97 -1.14 -0.53
CA LYS A 149 -0.59 -1.57 -0.74
C LYS A 149 0.36 -0.70 0.08
N THR A 150 1.37 -1.30 0.67
CA THR A 150 2.47 -0.56 1.32
C THR A 150 3.21 0.26 0.26
N TRP A 151 3.17 1.57 0.41
CA TRP A 151 3.83 2.52 -0.50
C TRP A 151 5.17 2.99 0.08
N ARG A 152 5.22 3.22 1.38
CA ARG A 152 6.46 3.54 2.11
C ARG A 152 6.52 2.68 3.36
N MET A 153 7.67 2.12 3.64
CA MET A 153 7.96 1.42 4.87
C MET A 153 9.22 2.01 5.46
N MET A 154 9.15 2.47 6.69
CA MET A 154 10.29 2.92 7.45
C MET A 154 10.45 2.05 8.68
N THR A 155 11.67 1.62 8.95
CA THR A 155 11.99 0.83 10.15
C THR A 155 13.14 1.45 10.91
N ASN A 156 13.14 1.26 12.23
CA ASN A 156 14.24 1.67 13.10
C ASN A 156 14.32 0.73 14.32
N SER A 157 15.47 0.68 14.99
CA SER A 157 15.59 -0.07 16.23
C SER A 157 14.62 0.45 17.29
N ALA A 158 14.00 -0.47 18.03
CA ALA A 158 13.22 -0.11 19.23
C ALA A 158 14.10 0.14 20.44
N ASP A 159 15.32 -0.43 20.44
CA ASP A 159 16.29 -0.22 21.49
C ASP A 159 16.88 1.19 21.37
N ALA A 160 16.91 1.93 22.48
CA ALA A 160 17.62 3.20 22.50
C ALA A 160 19.09 2.93 22.16
N ALA A 161 19.61 3.56 21.11
CA ALA A 161 21.05 3.53 20.87
C ALA A 161 21.73 3.99 22.18
N ALA A 162 22.64 3.17 22.71
CA ALA A 162 23.43 3.55 23.86
C ALA A 162 24.09 4.90 23.52
N GLN A 163 23.66 5.97 24.18
CA GLN A 163 24.27 7.26 23.96
C GLN A 163 25.75 7.13 24.37
N PRO A 164 26.70 7.50 23.51
CA PRO A 164 28.10 7.51 23.89
C PRO A 164 28.24 8.47 25.08
N LYS A 165 28.80 7.96 26.19
CA LYS A 165 29.15 8.74 27.35
C LYS A 165 30.29 9.69 27.03
#